data_f421cfeda78aeeeef5b545f59fcaee2a
#
_entry.id   f421cfeda78aeeeef5b545f59fcaee2a
#
_cell.length_a   1.000
_cell.length_b   1.000
_cell.length_c   1.000
_cell.angle_alpha   90.00
_cell.angle_beta   90.00
_cell.angle_gamma   90.00
#
_symmetry.space_group_name_H-M   'P 1'
#
loop_
_entity.id
_entity.type
_entity.pdbx_description
1 polymer ?
#
loop_
_entity_poly.entity_id
_entity_poly.type
_entity_poly.pdbx_seq_one_letter_code
_entity_poly.pdbx_strand_id
1 'polypeptide(L)'
;MIDDNDVTIAGHPSQYMKGFDVEKTLNGHGLRVDAGDGENISVLFSRIQTALKQSGPVALINRRKMAPDVDGIEGSPKGHDVIPVPDAISYLRRKGWTEAADMLAEKPVKAAIPVYLGSTPEMAKNRDDFGKYVCEIIQTLKNPKNQILVVDSDLEGSCGLHHIRKAFPDIYVHGGIMERNNFSVAAGFGASPERQGIYGTFSAFLEMVVSEITMARLNHANVLAHFSHAGVDDMADNTCHFGVNIFFADNGLLENDNTRLYFPADTRQLKAVLHAIFHDSGLRFIFSTRSATPHILTETGRPFFDEHYRFIPGKDDLIRSGDAGYIISYGEMLYRCLDVVESLKARGIHVGLVNKATLNMTDEDMLIKIGKSPAVLVVETQNEKTGLGARMGTWLLEKGLHCRYSVMGTRRPGKGGLAEQIPYQGLGARDIENCLMKLIKN
;
A
#
# COMPACT_ATOMS: atom_id res chain seq x y z
N MET A 1 -27.28 -7.03 7.45
CA MET A 1 -26.97 -8.48 7.40
C MET A 1 -25.49 -8.65 7.74
N ILE A 2 -25.16 -9.64 8.55
CA ILE A 2 -23.81 -9.96 9.01
C ILE A 2 -23.50 -11.39 8.60
N ASP A 3 -22.35 -11.59 7.96
CA ASP A 3 -21.80 -12.92 7.63
C ASP A 3 -20.93 -13.36 8.82
N ASP A 4 -21.42 -14.33 9.57
CA ASP A 4 -20.74 -14.88 10.75
C ASP A 4 -20.13 -16.25 10.39
N ASN A 5 -18.99 -16.21 9.72
CA ASN A 5 -18.29 -17.37 9.19
C ASN A 5 -16.97 -17.71 9.93
N ASP A 6 -16.63 -16.93 10.96
CA ASP A 6 -15.39 -17.06 11.75
C ASP A 6 -14.10 -17.04 10.92
N VAL A 7 -14.09 -16.36 9.77
CA VAL A 7 -12.89 -16.28 8.92
C VAL A 7 -12.61 -14.84 8.51
N THR A 8 -11.35 -14.43 8.68
CA THR A 8 -10.79 -13.20 8.15
C THR A 8 -9.51 -13.52 7.35
N ILE A 9 -8.87 -12.51 6.77
CA ILE A 9 -7.63 -12.68 5.99
C ILE A 9 -6.50 -13.25 6.85
N ALA A 10 -6.37 -12.83 8.10
CA ALA A 10 -5.30 -13.27 9.00
C ALA A 10 -5.62 -14.56 9.76
N GLY A 11 -6.87 -15.01 9.80
CA GLY A 11 -7.22 -16.24 10.53
C GLY A 11 -8.66 -16.32 11.01
N HIS A 12 -8.83 -16.84 12.21
CA HIS A 12 -10.13 -17.05 12.84
C HIS A 12 -10.32 -16.07 14.01
N PRO A 13 -11.29 -15.12 13.94
CA PRO A 13 -11.60 -14.21 15.05
C PRO A 13 -11.79 -14.91 16.40
N SER A 14 -12.42 -16.07 16.43
CA SER A 14 -12.58 -16.89 17.64
C SER A 14 -11.25 -17.24 18.33
N GLN A 15 -10.14 -17.29 17.58
CA GLN A 15 -8.82 -17.64 18.11
C GLN A 15 -8.04 -16.44 18.63
N TYR A 16 -8.08 -15.29 17.95
CA TYR A 16 -7.31 -14.11 18.33
C TYR A 16 -8.11 -13.03 19.06
N MET A 17 -9.44 -13.01 18.92
CA MET A 17 -10.35 -12.11 19.65
C MET A 17 -11.16 -12.89 20.69
N LYS A 18 -10.46 -13.50 21.64
CA LYS A 18 -11.10 -14.34 22.67
C LYS A 18 -12.20 -13.59 23.41
N GLY A 19 -13.40 -14.17 23.43
CA GLY A 19 -14.55 -13.59 24.10
C GLY A 19 -15.36 -12.60 23.26
N PHE A 20 -14.93 -12.27 22.04
CA PHE A 20 -15.75 -11.50 21.10
C PHE A 20 -16.96 -12.34 20.69
N ASP A 21 -18.14 -11.70 20.76
CA ASP A 21 -19.43 -12.29 20.41
C ASP A 21 -20.24 -11.22 19.69
N VAL A 22 -20.45 -11.40 18.41
CA VAL A 22 -21.15 -10.41 17.57
C VAL A 22 -22.60 -10.21 18.03
N GLU A 23 -23.27 -11.28 18.45
CA GLU A 23 -24.67 -11.21 18.92
C GLU A 23 -24.79 -10.40 20.22
N LYS A 24 -23.92 -10.68 21.21
CA LYS A 24 -23.86 -9.89 22.44
C LYS A 24 -23.50 -8.44 22.22
N THR A 25 -22.54 -8.20 21.32
CA THR A 25 -22.10 -6.84 20.98
C THR A 25 -23.24 -6.02 20.41
N LEU A 26 -23.98 -6.57 19.45
CA LEU A 26 -25.09 -5.87 18.82
C LEU A 26 -26.28 -5.68 19.77
N ASN A 27 -26.60 -6.68 20.59
CA ASN A 27 -27.60 -6.55 21.66
C ASN A 27 -27.20 -5.47 22.66
N GLY A 28 -25.91 -5.38 23.02
CA GLY A 28 -25.37 -4.34 23.90
C GLY A 28 -25.52 -2.93 23.33
N HIS A 29 -25.56 -2.78 22.02
CA HIS A 29 -25.87 -1.52 21.32
C HIS A 29 -27.39 -1.26 21.16
N GLY A 30 -28.24 -2.10 21.73
CA GLY A 30 -29.69 -1.93 21.67
C GLY A 30 -30.34 -2.32 20.34
N LEU A 31 -29.63 -3.05 19.48
CA LEU A 31 -30.19 -3.56 18.25
C LEU A 31 -31.03 -4.82 18.51
N ARG A 32 -32.07 -5.00 17.74
CA ARG A 32 -32.77 -6.28 17.65
C ARG A 32 -31.90 -7.21 16.83
N VAL A 33 -31.61 -8.40 17.34
CA VAL A 33 -30.77 -9.38 16.69
C VAL A 33 -31.56 -10.64 16.40
N ASP A 34 -31.46 -11.13 15.18
CA ASP A 34 -31.92 -12.43 14.75
C ASP A 34 -30.73 -13.22 14.20
N ALA A 35 -30.28 -14.21 14.93
CA ALA A 35 -29.17 -15.10 14.57
C ALA A 35 -29.69 -16.45 14.08
N GLY A 36 -29.18 -16.94 12.96
CA GLY A 36 -29.62 -18.21 12.42
C GLY A 36 -28.81 -18.72 11.25
N ASP A 37 -29.28 -19.81 10.65
CA ASP A 37 -28.65 -20.45 9.51
C ASP A 37 -28.57 -19.49 8.30
N GLY A 38 -27.39 -19.28 7.78
CA GLY A 38 -27.11 -18.49 6.59
C GLY A 38 -26.91 -19.31 5.31
N GLU A 39 -26.82 -20.63 5.40
CA GLU A 39 -26.65 -21.52 4.24
C GLU A 39 -27.99 -21.90 3.58
N ASN A 40 -29.06 -21.99 4.35
CA ASN A 40 -30.38 -22.34 3.84
C ASN A 40 -31.10 -21.09 3.32
N ILE A 41 -31.19 -20.97 1.98
CA ILE A 41 -31.82 -19.83 1.31
C ILE A 41 -33.28 -19.61 1.74
N SER A 42 -34.08 -20.67 1.94
CA SER A 42 -35.49 -20.56 2.34
C SER A 42 -35.61 -20.02 3.76
N VAL A 43 -34.75 -20.46 4.68
CA VAL A 43 -34.68 -19.93 6.05
C VAL A 43 -34.26 -18.47 6.04
N LEU A 44 -33.18 -18.14 5.32
CA LEU A 44 -32.68 -16.78 5.18
C LEU A 44 -33.75 -15.83 4.61
N PHE A 45 -34.44 -16.26 3.55
CA PHE A 45 -35.53 -15.48 2.95
C PHE A 45 -36.66 -15.19 3.95
N SER A 46 -37.10 -16.20 4.72
CA SER A 46 -38.13 -16.03 5.72
C SER A 46 -37.71 -15.08 6.84
N ARG A 47 -36.44 -15.14 7.28
CA ARG A 47 -35.86 -14.24 8.27
C ARG A 47 -35.81 -12.80 7.76
N ILE A 48 -35.39 -12.60 6.52
CA ILE A 48 -35.40 -11.27 5.86
C ILE A 48 -36.83 -10.71 5.81
N GLN A 49 -37.81 -11.50 5.36
CA GLN A 49 -39.21 -11.07 5.31
C GLN A 49 -39.76 -10.67 6.70
N THR A 50 -39.37 -11.41 7.74
CA THR A 50 -39.77 -11.10 9.12
C THR A 50 -39.12 -9.80 9.61
N ALA A 51 -37.81 -9.62 9.32
CA ALA A 51 -37.10 -8.41 9.70
C ALA A 51 -37.68 -7.14 9.04
N LEU A 52 -38.05 -7.23 7.75
CA LEU A 52 -38.61 -6.12 7.00
C LEU A 52 -40.01 -5.65 7.53
N LYS A 53 -40.70 -6.50 8.28
CA LYS A 53 -41.99 -6.16 8.91
C LYS A 53 -41.82 -5.46 10.27
N GLN A 54 -40.63 -5.41 10.81
CA GLN A 54 -40.36 -4.79 12.11
C GLN A 54 -40.05 -3.31 11.96
N SER A 55 -40.43 -2.55 12.98
CA SER A 55 -40.03 -1.15 13.08
C SER A 55 -38.59 -1.01 13.61
N GLY A 56 -37.80 -0.14 13.01
CA GLY A 56 -36.43 0.14 13.41
C GLY A 56 -35.39 -0.86 12.84
N PRO A 57 -34.12 -0.69 13.17
CA PRO A 57 -33.04 -1.50 12.63
C PRO A 57 -33.07 -2.90 13.25
N VAL A 58 -32.84 -3.91 12.40
CA VAL A 58 -32.70 -5.32 12.79
C VAL A 58 -31.37 -5.84 12.24
N ALA A 59 -30.58 -6.49 13.07
CA ALA A 59 -29.35 -7.17 12.67
C ALA A 59 -29.66 -8.65 12.40
N LEU A 60 -29.44 -9.10 11.16
CA LEU A 60 -29.52 -10.50 10.79
C LEU A 60 -28.12 -11.10 10.79
N ILE A 61 -27.81 -11.96 11.74
CA ILE A 61 -26.57 -12.72 11.83
C ILE A 61 -26.76 -14.05 11.11
N ASN A 62 -25.99 -14.25 10.04
CA ASN A 62 -26.04 -15.44 9.20
C ASN A 62 -24.83 -16.31 9.50
N ARG A 63 -25.05 -17.40 10.27
CA ARG A 63 -24.02 -18.38 10.57
C ARG A 63 -23.82 -19.26 9.37
N ARG A 64 -22.62 -19.24 8.82
CA ARG A 64 -22.26 -19.99 7.63
C ARG A 64 -20.77 -20.33 7.61
N LYS A 65 -20.36 -21.16 6.66
CA LYS A 65 -18.95 -21.46 6.41
C LYS A 65 -18.40 -20.58 5.31
N MET A 66 -17.12 -20.18 5.42
CA MET A 66 -16.39 -19.56 4.30
C MET A 66 -16.18 -20.62 3.20
N ALA A 67 -16.45 -20.26 1.94
CA ALA A 67 -16.27 -21.10 0.76
C ALA A 67 -16.83 -22.54 0.94
N PRO A 68 -18.15 -22.70 1.22
CA PRO A 68 -18.73 -24.01 1.53
C PRO A 68 -18.55 -24.98 0.38
N ASP A 69 -18.27 -26.25 0.69
CA ASP A 69 -18.03 -27.36 -0.24
C ASP A 69 -16.80 -27.20 -1.16
N VAL A 70 -15.92 -26.24 -0.95
CA VAL A 70 -14.65 -26.14 -1.70
C VAL A 70 -13.57 -26.91 -0.95
N ASP A 71 -13.14 -28.06 -1.51
CA ASP A 71 -12.19 -28.95 -0.85
C ASP A 71 -10.87 -28.26 -0.46
N GLY A 72 -10.45 -28.43 0.80
CA GLY A 72 -9.22 -27.86 1.33
C GLY A 72 -9.22 -26.33 1.50
N ILE A 73 -10.37 -25.69 1.23
CA ILE A 73 -10.57 -24.24 1.37
C ILE A 73 -11.70 -23.93 2.34
N GLU A 74 -12.75 -24.74 2.36
CA GLU A 74 -13.90 -24.56 3.26
C GLU A 74 -13.47 -24.23 4.69
N GLY A 75 -14.05 -23.17 5.25
CA GLY A 75 -13.81 -22.74 6.62
C GLY A 75 -12.39 -22.23 6.90
N SER A 76 -11.61 -21.94 5.88
CA SER A 76 -10.23 -21.45 6.06
C SER A 76 -10.03 -20.03 5.51
N PRO A 77 -9.00 -19.30 5.97
CA PRO A 77 -8.62 -17.98 5.43
C PRO A 77 -8.34 -17.99 3.91
N LYS A 78 -7.99 -19.14 3.32
CA LYS A 78 -7.82 -19.27 1.87
C LYS A 78 -9.09 -18.95 1.08
N GLY A 79 -10.28 -19.08 1.69
CA GLY A 79 -11.54 -18.72 1.05
C GLY A 79 -11.75 -17.22 0.87
N HIS A 80 -10.90 -16.39 1.48
CA HIS A 80 -10.86 -14.94 1.28
C HIS A 80 -10.10 -14.52 0.02
N ASP A 81 -9.18 -15.37 -0.44
CA ASP A 81 -8.43 -15.15 -1.66
C ASP A 81 -9.19 -15.68 -2.88
N VAL A 82 -8.64 -15.38 -4.06
CA VAL A 82 -9.12 -15.98 -5.30
C VAL A 82 -8.94 -17.49 -5.22
N ILE A 83 -10.04 -18.24 -5.35
CA ILE A 83 -10.00 -19.71 -5.36
C ILE A 83 -9.13 -20.18 -6.53
N PRO A 84 -8.12 -21.05 -6.32
CA PRO A 84 -7.29 -21.57 -7.39
C PRO A 84 -8.14 -22.24 -8.49
N VAL A 85 -7.80 -21.99 -9.75
CA VAL A 85 -8.57 -22.48 -10.90
C VAL A 85 -8.82 -24.01 -10.85
N PRO A 86 -7.85 -24.87 -10.49
CA PRO A 86 -8.10 -26.31 -10.36
C PRO A 86 -9.18 -26.66 -9.33
N ASP A 87 -9.16 -25.96 -8.18
CA ASP A 87 -10.13 -26.21 -7.09
C ASP A 87 -11.53 -25.72 -7.50
N ALA A 88 -11.60 -24.57 -8.17
CA ALA A 88 -12.84 -24.04 -8.72
C ALA A 88 -13.45 -24.97 -9.79
N ILE A 89 -12.64 -25.52 -10.70
CA ILE A 89 -13.08 -26.51 -11.70
C ILE A 89 -13.62 -27.77 -11.01
N SER A 90 -12.90 -28.30 -10.01
CA SER A 90 -13.31 -29.47 -9.25
C SER A 90 -14.66 -29.23 -8.57
N TYR A 91 -14.82 -28.08 -7.91
CA TYR A 91 -16.08 -27.67 -7.27
C TYR A 91 -17.24 -27.58 -8.28
N LEU A 92 -17.05 -26.88 -9.41
CA LEU A 92 -18.07 -26.70 -10.43
C LEU A 92 -18.55 -28.05 -11.01
N ARG A 93 -17.63 -28.98 -11.29
CA ARG A 93 -17.95 -30.30 -11.78
C ARG A 93 -18.76 -31.12 -10.77
N ARG A 94 -18.41 -31.08 -9.47
CA ARG A 94 -19.19 -31.74 -8.42
C ARG A 94 -20.61 -31.18 -8.31
N LYS A 95 -20.79 -29.91 -8.55
CA LYS A 95 -22.12 -29.25 -8.54
C LYS A 95 -22.91 -29.49 -9.85
N GLY A 96 -22.35 -30.22 -10.82
CA GLY A 96 -22.98 -30.45 -12.12
C GLY A 96 -22.91 -29.31 -13.10
N TRP A 97 -22.12 -28.26 -12.81
CA TRP A 97 -21.96 -27.09 -13.67
C TRP A 97 -20.77 -27.27 -14.65
N THR A 98 -20.90 -28.30 -15.50
CA THR A 98 -19.82 -28.78 -16.38
C THR A 98 -19.40 -27.70 -17.38
N GLU A 99 -20.36 -27.01 -18.00
CA GLU A 99 -20.08 -25.91 -18.95
C GLU A 99 -19.23 -24.81 -18.34
N ALA A 100 -19.58 -24.36 -17.13
CA ALA A 100 -18.79 -23.34 -16.41
C ALA A 100 -17.38 -23.84 -16.06
N ALA A 101 -17.24 -25.12 -15.71
CA ALA A 101 -15.95 -25.74 -15.45
C ALA A 101 -15.07 -25.79 -16.71
N ASP A 102 -15.66 -26.11 -17.87
CA ASP A 102 -14.94 -26.17 -19.14
C ASP A 102 -14.51 -24.78 -19.63
N MET A 103 -15.37 -23.76 -19.50
CA MET A 103 -15.00 -22.36 -19.76
C MET A 103 -13.82 -21.92 -18.88
N LEU A 104 -13.81 -22.31 -17.61
CA LEU A 104 -12.73 -21.96 -16.69
C LEU A 104 -11.42 -22.74 -16.98
N ALA A 105 -11.53 -23.92 -17.59
CA ALA A 105 -10.40 -24.74 -18.00
C ALA A 105 -9.70 -24.21 -19.26
N GLU A 106 -10.36 -23.38 -20.06
CA GLU A 106 -9.75 -22.67 -21.18
C GLU A 106 -8.67 -21.74 -20.65
N LYS A 107 -7.39 -22.09 -20.92
CA LYS A 107 -6.25 -21.33 -20.39
C LYS A 107 -6.26 -19.91 -20.96
N PRO A 108 -6.33 -18.86 -20.13
CA PRO A 108 -6.12 -17.50 -20.63
C PRO A 108 -4.73 -17.41 -21.24
N VAL A 109 -4.62 -16.70 -22.36
CA VAL A 109 -3.33 -16.38 -22.97
C VAL A 109 -2.52 -15.61 -21.92
N LYS A 110 -1.37 -16.16 -21.48
CA LYS A 110 -0.47 -15.45 -20.59
C LYS A 110 -0.03 -14.18 -21.29
N ALA A 111 -0.40 -13.03 -20.74
CA ALA A 111 0.16 -11.77 -21.18
C ALA A 111 1.69 -11.82 -21.04
N ALA A 112 2.41 -11.31 -22.04
CA ALA A 112 3.86 -11.20 -21.95
C ALA A 112 4.21 -10.29 -20.74
N ILE A 113 5.19 -10.70 -19.96
CA ILE A 113 5.70 -9.88 -18.86
C ILE A 113 6.40 -8.67 -19.51
N PRO A 114 5.95 -7.43 -19.25
CA PRO A 114 6.58 -6.27 -19.84
C PRO A 114 8.02 -6.14 -19.31
N VAL A 115 8.97 -5.84 -20.21
CA VAL A 115 10.36 -5.53 -19.86
C VAL A 115 10.51 -4.02 -19.87
N TYR A 116 11.00 -3.46 -18.78
CA TYR A 116 11.22 -2.02 -18.62
C TYR A 116 12.69 -1.69 -18.78
N LEU A 117 13.01 -0.73 -19.66
CA LEU A 117 14.38 -0.26 -19.89
C LEU A 117 14.97 0.34 -18.59
N GLY A 118 16.25 0.11 -18.36
CA GLY A 118 16.93 0.61 -17.15
C GLY A 118 16.61 -0.11 -15.84
N SER A 119 15.86 -1.22 -15.91
CA SER A 119 15.46 -2.02 -14.75
C SER A 119 15.74 -3.50 -14.96
N THR A 120 15.76 -4.28 -13.87
CA THR A 120 15.93 -5.74 -13.96
C THR A 120 14.66 -6.43 -14.44
N PRO A 121 14.75 -7.61 -15.08
CA PRO A 121 13.58 -8.44 -15.34
C PRO A 121 13.01 -9.08 -14.08
N GLU A 122 13.81 -9.29 -13.05
CA GLU A 122 13.39 -9.81 -11.76
C GLU A 122 12.65 -8.72 -10.97
N MET A 123 11.57 -9.11 -10.33
CA MET A 123 10.74 -8.23 -9.52
C MET A 123 10.62 -8.74 -8.09
N ALA A 124 10.56 -7.82 -7.11
CA ALA A 124 10.36 -8.11 -5.70
C ALA A 124 9.22 -7.26 -5.13
N LYS A 125 8.63 -7.73 -4.04
CA LYS A 125 7.48 -7.06 -3.40
C LYS A 125 7.95 -6.30 -2.17
N ASN A 126 8.06 -4.97 -2.27
CA ASN A 126 8.40 -4.12 -1.13
C ASN A 126 7.49 -4.38 0.08
N ARG A 127 6.19 -4.59 -0.15
CA ARG A 127 5.22 -4.85 0.92
C ARG A 127 5.50 -6.14 1.72
N ASP A 128 6.06 -7.16 1.09
CA ASP A 128 6.44 -8.43 1.75
C ASP A 128 7.82 -8.31 2.41
N ASP A 129 8.77 -7.71 1.70
CA ASP A 129 10.15 -7.56 2.16
C ASP A 129 10.29 -6.59 3.34
N PHE A 130 9.30 -5.69 3.56
CA PHE A 130 9.24 -4.85 4.75
C PHE A 130 9.40 -5.67 6.02
N GLY A 131 8.59 -6.70 6.22
CA GLY A 131 8.64 -7.53 7.42
C GLY A 131 9.95 -8.32 7.55
N LYS A 132 10.53 -8.78 6.44
CA LYS A 132 11.83 -9.47 6.44
C LYS A 132 12.95 -8.55 6.93
N TYR A 133 13.04 -7.33 6.39
CA TYR A 133 14.08 -6.37 6.79
C TYR A 133 13.89 -5.84 8.21
N VAL A 134 12.63 -5.66 8.63
CA VAL A 134 12.33 -5.33 10.04
C VAL A 134 12.78 -6.47 10.96
N CYS A 135 12.58 -7.74 10.60
CA CYS A 135 13.09 -8.87 11.36
C CYS A 135 14.62 -8.84 11.48
N GLU A 136 15.35 -8.56 10.39
CA GLU A 136 16.81 -8.43 10.41
C GLU A 136 17.26 -7.39 11.45
N ILE A 137 16.57 -6.25 11.54
CA ILE A 137 16.89 -5.19 12.49
C ILE A 137 16.53 -5.60 13.92
N ILE A 138 15.33 -6.15 14.14
CA ILE A 138 14.87 -6.58 15.47
C ILE A 138 15.81 -7.64 16.06
N GLN A 139 16.38 -8.53 15.24
CA GLN A 139 17.35 -9.53 15.68
C GLN A 139 18.61 -8.92 16.30
N THR A 140 18.95 -7.69 15.99
CA THR A 140 20.12 -6.99 16.57
C THR A 140 19.83 -6.36 17.94
N LEU A 141 18.55 -6.26 18.33
CA LEU A 141 18.14 -5.64 19.59
C LEU A 141 18.38 -6.59 20.77
N LYS A 142 18.89 -6.04 21.89
CA LYS A 142 19.16 -6.83 23.10
C LYS A 142 17.87 -7.31 23.80
N ASN A 143 16.80 -6.53 23.74
CA ASN A 143 15.54 -6.81 24.43
C ASN A 143 14.32 -6.33 23.62
N PRO A 144 14.03 -6.96 22.47
CA PRO A 144 12.96 -6.51 21.59
C PRO A 144 11.59 -6.49 22.27
N LYS A 145 11.32 -7.40 23.22
CA LYS A 145 10.04 -7.50 23.92
C LYS A 145 9.65 -6.25 24.71
N ASN A 146 10.64 -5.51 25.21
CA ASN A 146 10.40 -4.27 25.96
C ASN A 146 10.42 -3.03 25.06
N GLN A 147 10.98 -3.15 23.85
CA GLN A 147 11.24 -2.03 22.94
C GLN A 147 10.26 -1.95 21.77
N ILE A 148 9.72 -3.07 21.33
CA ILE A 148 8.90 -3.15 20.10
C ILE A 148 7.54 -3.78 20.40
N LEU A 149 6.49 -3.18 19.82
CA LEU A 149 5.17 -3.79 19.72
C LEU A 149 4.70 -3.70 18.27
N VAL A 150 4.33 -4.82 17.68
CA VAL A 150 3.79 -4.91 16.32
C VAL A 150 2.29 -5.12 16.39
N VAL A 151 1.52 -4.27 15.72
CA VAL A 151 0.05 -4.34 15.70
C VAL A 151 -0.43 -4.47 14.27
N ASP A 152 -1.12 -5.56 14.00
CA ASP A 152 -1.72 -5.87 12.70
C ASP A 152 -3.22 -5.56 12.65
N SER A 153 -3.68 -5.14 11.49
CA SER A 153 -5.09 -4.86 11.21
C SER A 153 -5.72 -5.91 10.29
N ASP A 154 -5.48 -7.19 10.56
CA ASP A 154 -5.94 -8.34 9.76
C ASP A 154 -5.33 -8.40 8.34
N LEU A 155 -4.15 -7.77 8.14
CA LEU A 155 -3.49 -7.62 6.84
C LEU A 155 -2.03 -8.08 6.85
N GLU A 156 -1.65 -8.96 7.79
CA GLU A 156 -0.26 -9.38 7.99
C GLU A 156 0.42 -9.90 6.72
N GLY A 157 -0.29 -10.68 5.90
CA GLY A 157 0.23 -11.20 4.63
C GLY A 157 0.43 -10.12 3.57
N SER A 158 -0.43 -9.11 3.58
CA SER A 158 -0.38 -7.99 2.64
C SER A 158 0.64 -6.91 3.03
N CYS A 159 0.98 -6.82 4.32
CA CYS A 159 1.95 -5.85 4.85
C CYS A 159 3.30 -6.49 5.22
N GLY A 160 3.51 -7.79 4.96
CA GLY A 160 4.72 -8.52 5.33
C GLY A 160 4.86 -8.80 6.83
N LEU A 161 3.91 -8.39 7.67
CA LEU A 161 3.98 -8.53 9.13
C LEU A 161 3.99 -9.99 9.61
N HIS A 162 3.50 -10.93 8.80
CA HIS A 162 3.55 -12.36 9.09
C HIS A 162 4.99 -12.89 9.30
N HIS A 163 6.00 -12.25 8.70
CA HIS A 163 7.40 -12.59 8.95
C HIS A 163 7.78 -12.26 10.40
N ILE A 164 7.33 -11.09 10.89
CA ILE A 164 7.60 -10.66 12.27
C ILE A 164 6.86 -11.55 13.26
N ARG A 165 5.58 -11.86 13.00
CA ARG A 165 4.81 -12.78 13.85
C ARG A 165 5.48 -14.15 13.98
N LYS A 166 6.00 -14.70 12.88
CA LYS A 166 6.68 -16.00 12.88
C LYS A 166 8.00 -15.96 13.67
N ALA A 167 8.77 -14.88 13.52
CA ALA A 167 10.09 -14.77 14.15
C ALA A 167 10.00 -14.29 15.63
N PHE A 168 9.03 -13.45 15.94
CA PHE A 168 8.89 -12.77 17.23
C PHE A 168 7.42 -12.73 17.71
N PRO A 169 6.78 -13.89 17.99
CA PRO A 169 5.37 -13.93 18.36
C PRO A 169 5.03 -13.14 19.64
N ASP A 170 5.99 -12.97 20.55
CA ASP A 170 5.80 -12.30 21.84
C ASP A 170 5.65 -10.77 21.74
N ILE A 171 6.03 -10.16 20.62
CA ILE A 171 5.89 -8.72 20.38
C ILE A 171 4.76 -8.40 19.40
N TYR A 172 4.00 -9.40 18.99
CA TYR A 172 3.00 -9.27 17.95
C TYR A 172 1.57 -9.34 18.50
N VAL A 173 0.71 -8.44 18.03
CA VAL A 173 -0.70 -8.38 18.39
C VAL A 173 -1.57 -8.42 17.15
N HIS A 174 -2.45 -9.39 17.08
CA HIS A 174 -3.58 -9.37 16.15
C HIS A 174 -4.64 -8.41 16.66
N GLY A 175 -4.77 -7.26 16.02
CA GLY A 175 -5.73 -6.24 16.41
C GLY A 175 -7.11 -6.41 15.79
N GLY A 176 -7.29 -7.33 14.85
CA GLY A 176 -8.50 -7.44 14.03
C GLY A 176 -8.70 -6.23 13.12
N ILE A 177 -9.86 -6.12 12.46
CA ILE A 177 -10.20 -5.03 11.52
C ILE A 177 -10.63 -3.81 12.35
N MET A 178 -9.67 -3.12 12.97
CA MET A 178 -9.88 -1.97 13.85
C MET A 178 -8.75 -0.95 13.69
N GLU A 179 -8.59 -0.39 12.52
CA GLU A 179 -7.43 0.43 12.10
C GLU A 179 -7.15 1.58 13.09
N ARG A 180 -8.18 2.31 13.50
CA ARG A 180 -8.05 3.44 14.45
C ARG A 180 -7.53 2.98 15.82
N ASN A 181 -8.13 1.92 16.36
CA ASN A 181 -7.71 1.35 17.64
C ASN A 181 -6.28 0.80 17.54
N ASN A 182 -5.97 0.08 16.48
CA ASN A 182 -4.68 -0.58 16.28
C ASN A 182 -3.55 0.45 16.13
N PHE A 183 -3.78 1.53 15.38
CA PHE A 183 -2.83 2.63 15.31
C PHE A 183 -2.63 3.29 16.68
N SER A 184 -3.73 3.52 17.43
CA SER A 184 -3.67 4.09 18.79
C SER A 184 -2.92 3.19 19.76
N VAL A 185 -3.04 1.86 19.66
CA VAL A 185 -2.28 0.90 20.47
C VAL A 185 -0.79 1.01 20.17
N ALA A 186 -0.41 1.01 18.89
CA ALA A 186 0.99 1.18 18.50
C ALA A 186 1.55 2.53 18.97
N ALA A 187 0.79 3.61 18.81
CA ALA A 187 1.17 4.95 19.25
C ALA A 187 1.28 5.06 20.77
N GLY A 188 0.33 4.50 21.51
CA GLY A 188 0.35 4.47 22.99
C GLY A 188 1.57 3.72 23.54
N PHE A 189 1.94 2.59 22.92
CA PHE A 189 3.18 1.89 23.27
C PHE A 189 4.42 2.74 22.97
N GLY A 190 4.46 3.38 21.78
CA GLY A 190 5.56 4.23 21.32
C GLY A 190 5.63 5.60 22.01
N ALA A 191 4.65 5.99 22.83
CA ALA A 191 4.70 7.22 23.61
C ALA A 191 5.66 7.17 24.80
N SER A 192 6.10 5.96 25.19
CA SER A 192 7.13 5.79 26.22
C SER A 192 8.54 5.91 25.61
N PRO A 193 9.51 6.53 26.32
CA PRO A 193 10.90 6.56 25.87
C PRO A 193 11.44 5.16 25.54
N GLU A 194 12.28 5.07 24.51
CA GLU A 194 12.94 3.82 24.07
C GLU A 194 11.98 2.74 23.54
N ARG A 195 10.69 3.05 23.37
CA ARG A 195 9.70 2.15 22.81
C ARG A 195 9.26 2.60 21.42
N GLN A 196 8.92 1.63 20.59
CA GLN A 196 8.44 1.87 19.22
C GLN A 196 7.26 0.96 18.92
N GLY A 197 6.15 1.55 18.49
CA GLY A 197 5.06 0.81 17.85
C GLY A 197 5.37 0.58 16.38
N ILE A 198 5.08 -0.62 15.90
CA ILE A 198 5.06 -0.94 14.46
C ILE A 198 3.62 -1.26 14.09
N TYR A 199 3.12 -0.62 13.04
CA TYR A 199 1.74 -0.74 12.60
C TYR A 199 1.67 -1.06 11.12
N GLY A 200 0.70 -1.87 10.68
CA GLY A 200 0.51 -2.17 9.27
C GLY A 200 -0.96 -2.26 8.85
N THR A 201 -1.27 -1.62 7.71
CA THR A 201 -2.58 -1.69 7.05
C THR A 201 -2.47 -1.29 5.57
N PHE A 202 -3.60 -1.21 4.84
CA PHE A 202 -3.63 -0.64 3.48
C PHE A 202 -3.62 0.89 3.50
N SER A 203 -2.96 1.47 2.49
CA SER A 203 -2.92 2.93 2.29
C SER A 203 -4.29 3.56 2.11
N ALA A 204 -5.27 2.83 1.57
CA ALA A 204 -6.65 3.29 1.45
C ALA A 204 -7.30 3.59 2.81
N PHE A 205 -6.84 2.93 3.88
CA PHE A 205 -7.37 3.11 5.23
C PHE A 205 -6.63 4.18 6.04
N LEU A 206 -5.63 4.83 5.44
CA LEU A 206 -4.93 5.95 6.08
C LEU A 206 -5.89 7.07 6.47
N GLU A 207 -6.86 7.37 5.62
CA GLU A 207 -7.85 8.42 5.88
C GLU A 207 -8.68 8.15 7.15
N MET A 208 -8.85 6.89 7.54
CA MET A 208 -9.55 6.51 8.75
C MET A 208 -8.76 6.80 10.03
N VAL A 209 -7.42 6.91 9.95
CA VAL A 209 -6.52 7.07 11.11
C VAL A 209 -5.87 8.46 11.19
N VAL A 210 -6.32 9.43 10.41
CA VAL A 210 -5.74 10.79 10.40
C VAL A 210 -5.84 11.47 11.77
N SER A 211 -6.95 11.29 12.49
CA SER A 211 -7.10 11.84 13.84
C SER A 211 -6.16 11.17 14.84
N GLU A 212 -5.96 9.88 14.73
CA GLU A 212 -5.04 9.10 15.55
C GLU A 212 -3.58 9.48 15.29
N ILE A 213 -3.24 9.77 14.02
CA ILE A 213 -1.92 10.33 13.63
C ILE A 213 -1.70 11.68 14.33
N THR A 214 -2.71 12.56 14.33
CA THR A 214 -2.63 13.85 15.04
C THR A 214 -2.36 13.63 16.54
N MET A 215 -3.12 12.72 17.18
CA MET A 215 -2.93 12.43 18.60
C MET A 215 -1.58 11.80 18.90
N ALA A 216 -1.10 10.90 18.06
CA ALA A 216 0.24 10.30 18.19
C ALA A 216 1.34 11.36 18.13
N ARG A 217 1.24 12.33 17.22
CA ARG A 217 2.18 13.45 17.10
C ARG A 217 2.17 14.32 18.34
N LEU A 218 0.99 14.70 18.84
CA LEU A 218 0.86 15.52 20.05
C LEU A 218 1.43 14.82 21.29
N ASN A 219 1.42 13.50 21.32
CA ASN A 219 2.01 12.69 22.39
C ASN A 219 3.49 12.31 22.13
N HIS A 220 4.11 12.85 21.08
CA HIS A 220 5.49 12.53 20.69
C HIS A 220 5.73 11.03 20.54
N ALA A 221 4.73 10.30 20.07
CA ALA A 221 4.79 8.86 19.92
C ALA A 221 5.82 8.44 18.85
N ASN A 222 6.48 7.32 19.10
CA ASN A 222 7.45 6.72 18.21
C ASN A 222 6.78 5.54 17.46
N VAL A 223 6.41 5.76 16.20
CA VAL A 223 5.70 4.77 15.38
C VAL A 223 6.37 4.60 14.03
N LEU A 224 6.65 3.35 13.67
CA LEU A 224 6.97 2.94 12.30
C LEU A 224 5.72 2.31 11.68
N ALA A 225 5.07 3.01 10.76
CA ALA A 225 3.82 2.55 10.16
C ALA A 225 4.03 2.16 8.69
N HIS A 226 3.66 0.94 8.33
CA HIS A 226 3.68 0.46 6.96
C HIS A 226 2.28 0.48 6.36
N PHE A 227 2.10 1.29 5.33
CA PHE A 227 0.89 1.39 4.53
C PHE A 227 1.13 0.75 3.16
N SER A 228 0.66 -0.47 2.98
CA SER A 228 0.77 -1.19 1.71
C SER A 228 -0.35 -0.82 0.73
N HIS A 229 -0.26 -1.27 -0.51
CA HIS A 229 -1.26 -0.98 -1.56
C HIS A 229 -1.43 0.53 -1.81
N ALA A 230 -0.34 1.31 -1.69
CA ALA A 230 -0.33 2.72 -2.03
C ALA A 230 -0.35 2.91 -3.56
N GLY A 231 -1.16 3.88 -4.01
CA GLY A 231 -1.29 4.18 -5.44
C GLY A 231 -2.34 3.34 -6.17
N VAL A 232 -2.19 3.24 -7.48
CA VAL A 232 -3.18 2.66 -8.41
C VAL A 232 -2.56 1.65 -9.39
N ASP A 233 -1.47 1.01 -9.04
CA ASP A 233 -0.70 0.17 -9.96
C ASP A 233 -1.48 -1.09 -10.40
N ASP A 234 -1.33 -2.18 -9.72
CA ASP A 234 -1.90 -3.49 -10.02
C ASP A 234 -3.18 -3.73 -9.20
N MET A 235 -4.17 -2.82 -9.33
CA MET A 235 -5.42 -2.93 -8.58
C MET A 235 -6.53 -3.49 -9.46
N ALA A 236 -6.73 -4.81 -9.39
CA ALA A 236 -7.91 -5.46 -9.95
C ALA A 236 -9.19 -5.11 -9.16
N ASP A 237 -9.02 -4.58 -7.95
CA ASP A 237 -10.10 -4.16 -7.05
C ASP A 237 -10.72 -2.82 -7.48
N ASN A 238 -11.69 -2.40 -6.71
CA ASN A 238 -12.38 -1.13 -6.90
C ASN A 238 -11.69 0.01 -6.12
N THR A 239 -12.27 1.20 -6.23
CA THR A 239 -11.75 2.44 -5.64
C THR A 239 -11.54 2.38 -4.12
N CYS A 240 -12.21 1.48 -3.39
CA CYS A 240 -12.08 1.41 -1.93
C CYS A 240 -10.69 0.95 -1.45
N HIS A 241 -9.89 0.36 -2.33
CA HIS A 241 -8.50 -0.01 -2.04
C HIS A 241 -7.46 0.94 -2.64
N PHE A 242 -7.87 2.06 -3.21
CA PHE A 242 -6.95 3.06 -3.75
C PHE A 242 -6.35 3.93 -2.65
N GLY A 243 -5.11 3.65 -2.29
CA GLY A 243 -4.35 4.46 -1.35
C GLY A 243 -3.71 5.68 -2.01
N VAL A 244 -4.53 6.65 -2.45
CA VAL A 244 -4.07 7.81 -3.24
C VAL A 244 -3.88 9.10 -2.44
N ASN A 245 -4.17 9.09 -1.14
CA ASN A 245 -4.09 10.27 -0.26
C ASN A 245 -3.03 10.09 0.84
N ILE A 246 -1.88 9.49 0.50
CA ILE A 246 -0.81 9.22 1.49
C ILE A 246 -0.27 10.48 2.16
N PHE A 247 -0.33 11.63 1.50
CA PHE A 247 0.10 12.90 2.05
C PHE A 247 -0.75 13.41 3.22
N PHE A 248 -1.92 12.80 3.49
CA PHE A 248 -2.72 13.12 4.68
C PHE A 248 -2.05 12.67 5.98
N ALA A 249 -1.07 11.76 5.91
CA ALA A 249 -0.24 11.42 7.06
C ALA A 249 0.63 12.61 7.56
N ASP A 250 0.93 13.54 6.64
CA ASP A 250 1.65 14.78 6.95
C ASP A 250 0.67 15.91 7.29
N ASN A 251 -0.05 15.75 8.40
CA ASN A 251 -1.06 16.68 8.86
C ASN A 251 -0.58 17.59 10.02
N GLY A 252 0.73 17.69 10.21
CA GLY A 252 1.36 18.61 11.16
C GLY A 252 1.35 20.07 10.68
N LEU A 253 1.50 20.98 11.62
CA LEU A 253 1.54 22.44 11.35
C LEU A 253 2.96 23.01 11.34
N LEU A 254 3.94 22.26 11.83
CA LEU A 254 5.32 22.71 11.95
C LEU A 254 6.19 22.01 10.91
N GLU A 255 7.02 22.76 10.21
CA GLU A 255 7.97 22.22 9.21
C GLU A 255 8.96 21.20 9.82
N ASN A 256 9.32 21.38 11.08
CA ASN A 256 10.24 20.49 11.81
C ASN A 256 9.53 19.40 12.64
N ASP A 257 8.28 19.13 12.34
CA ASP A 257 7.58 18.00 12.91
C ASP A 257 8.31 16.69 12.55
N ASN A 258 8.47 15.80 13.53
CA ASN A 258 9.11 14.48 13.34
C ASN A 258 8.22 13.48 12.60
N THR A 259 7.41 13.95 11.65
CA THR A 259 6.63 13.10 10.74
C THR A 259 7.33 13.00 9.40
N ARG A 260 7.61 11.78 8.94
CA ARG A 260 8.31 11.53 7.68
C ARG A 260 7.57 10.50 6.83
N LEU A 261 7.45 10.81 5.54
CA LEU A 261 6.79 9.97 4.54
C LEU A 261 7.84 9.40 3.60
N TYR A 262 7.95 8.08 3.53
CA TYR A 262 8.92 7.37 2.70
C TYR A 262 8.22 6.44 1.72
N PHE A 263 8.59 6.52 0.46
CA PHE A 263 8.10 5.59 -0.57
C PHE A 263 9.27 5.07 -1.43
N PRO A 264 9.92 4.00 -0.97
CA PRO A 264 11.07 3.40 -1.68
C PRO A 264 10.68 2.85 -3.06
N ALA A 265 11.54 3.04 -4.04
CA ALA A 265 11.32 2.62 -5.42
C ALA A 265 11.40 1.10 -5.62
N ASP A 266 12.34 0.44 -4.95
CA ASP A 266 12.51 -1.00 -4.99
C ASP A 266 12.90 -1.57 -3.61
N THR A 267 12.99 -2.89 -3.51
CA THR A 267 13.25 -3.57 -2.23
C THR A 267 14.67 -3.32 -1.70
N ARG A 268 15.63 -3.01 -2.55
CA ARG A 268 17.00 -2.66 -2.13
C ARG A 268 17.02 -1.29 -1.47
N GLN A 269 16.32 -0.31 -2.07
CA GLN A 269 16.14 0.99 -1.44
C GLN A 269 15.33 0.88 -0.15
N LEU A 270 14.27 0.06 -0.12
CA LEU A 270 13.50 -0.20 1.09
C LEU A 270 14.40 -0.68 2.24
N LYS A 271 15.30 -1.63 1.97
CA LYS A 271 16.26 -2.10 2.98
C LYS A 271 17.12 -0.95 3.52
N ALA A 272 17.69 -0.14 2.64
CA ALA A 272 18.52 1.00 3.04
C ALA A 272 17.72 2.03 3.84
N VAL A 273 16.48 2.33 3.42
CA VAL A 273 15.57 3.23 4.15
C VAL A 273 15.33 2.71 5.56
N LEU A 274 14.88 1.45 5.71
CA LEU A 274 14.58 0.88 7.02
C LEU A 274 15.80 0.90 7.95
N HIS A 275 16.98 0.50 7.46
CA HIS A 275 18.20 0.56 8.27
C HIS A 275 18.59 2.00 8.70
N ALA A 276 18.31 2.99 7.85
CA ALA A 276 18.60 4.38 8.17
C ALA A 276 17.66 4.98 9.23
N ILE A 277 16.36 4.63 9.16
CA ILE A 277 15.33 5.34 9.95
C ILE A 277 14.74 4.54 11.11
N PHE A 278 15.08 3.25 11.25
CA PHE A 278 14.43 2.37 12.24
C PHE A 278 14.52 2.92 13.67
N HIS A 279 15.65 3.52 13.99
CA HIS A 279 15.93 4.07 15.34
C HIS A 279 15.60 5.57 15.45
N ASP A 280 15.11 6.21 14.40
CA ASP A 280 14.68 7.61 14.46
C ASP A 280 13.44 7.74 15.36
N SER A 281 13.29 8.88 16.00
CA SER A 281 12.09 9.20 16.78
C SER A 281 10.97 9.77 15.89
N GLY A 282 9.74 9.76 16.39
CA GLY A 282 8.57 10.34 15.75
C GLY A 282 7.80 9.38 14.84
N LEU A 283 7.01 9.94 13.94
CA LEU A 283 6.13 9.17 13.07
C LEU A 283 6.82 8.93 11.71
N ARG A 284 7.04 7.68 11.37
CA ARG A 284 7.70 7.26 10.13
C ARG A 284 6.75 6.35 9.35
N PHE A 285 6.30 6.86 8.22
CA PHE A 285 5.36 6.17 7.34
C PHE A 285 6.13 5.59 6.15
N ILE A 286 6.06 4.28 5.98
CA ILE A 286 6.58 3.56 4.82
C ILE A 286 5.41 3.21 3.92
N PHE A 287 5.49 3.60 2.67
CA PHE A 287 4.50 3.24 1.66
C PHE A 287 5.07 2.21 0.69
N SER A 288 4.24 1.31 0.25
CA SER A 288 4.57 0.33 -0.79
C SER A 288 3.37 0.03 -1.65
N THR A 289 3.62 -0.23 -2.92
CA THR A 289 2.59 -0.65 -3.86
C THR A 289 2.16 -2.11 -3.63
N ARG A 290 1.07 -2.54 -4.27
CA ARG A 290 0.59 -3.92 -4.26
C ARG A 290 1.48 -4.85 -5.09
N SER A 291 1.84 -4.43 -6.30
CA SER A 291 2.60 -5.23 -7.25
C SER A 291 4.08 -5.38 -6.83
N ALA A 292 4.76 -6.27 -7.52
CA ALA A 292 6.20 -6.33 -7.47
C ALA A 292 6.81 -5.22 -8.33
N THR A 293 8.00 -4.74 -7.93
CA THR A 293 8.77 -3.74 -8.66
C THR A 293 10.13 -4.31 -9.07
N PRO A 294 10.65 -3.96 -10.26
CA PRO A 294 11.99 -4.33 -10.66
C PRO A 294 13.04 -3.50 -9.91
N HIS A 295 14.29 -3.96 -9.87
CA HIS A 295 15.39 -3.16 -9.35
C HIS A 295 15.83 -2.10 -10.36
N ILE A 296 16.08 -0.91 -9.85
CA ILE A 296 16.61 0.22 -10.65
C ILE A 296 18.08 -0.03 -10.98
N LEU A 297 18.44 0.16 -12.26
CA LEU A 297 19.82 -0.01 -12.74
C LEU A 297 20.49 1.33 -13.03
N THR A 298 21.78 1.38 -12.79
CA THR A 298 22.67 2.44 -13.29
C THR A 298 22.80 2.37 -14.81
N GLU A 299 23.38 3.37 -15.44
CA GLU A 299 23.68 3.35 -16.88
C GLU A 299 24.63 2.20 -17.29
N THR A 300 25.39 1.66 -16.34
CA THR A 300 26.31 0.53 -16.56
C THR A 300 25.66 -0.83 -16.28
N GLY A 301 24.36 -0.88 -16.02
CA GLY A 301 23.60 -2.11 -15.77
C GLY A 301 23.78 -2.72 -14.37
N ARG A 302 24.42 -2.02 -13.43
CA ARG A 302 24.51 -2.44 -12.03
C ARG A 302 23.31 -1.92 -11.23
N PRO A 303 22.90 -2.59 -10.14
CA PRO A 303 21.88 -2.03 -9.24
C PRO A 303 22.26 -0.61 -8.78
N PHE A 304 21.30 0.31 -8.85
CA PHE A 304 21.52 1.70 -8.38
C PHE A 304 21.58 1.73 -6.84
N PHE A 305 20.70 1.01 -6.20
CA PHE A 305 20.66 0.86 -4.74
C PHE A 305 21.41 -0.40 -4.32
N ASP A 306 22.74 -0.43 -4.54
CA ASP A 306 23.61 -1.55 -4.17
C ASP A 306 24.01 -1.51 -2.67
N GLU A 307 24.96 -2.37 -2.24
CA GLU A 307 25.42 -2.42 -0.85
C GLU A 307 26.19 -1.16 -0.40
N HIS A 308 26.64 -0.34 -1.32
CA HIS A 308 27.32 0.93 -1.03
C HIS A 308 26.36 2.10 -0.95
N TYR A 309 25.14 1.93 -1.45
CA TYR A 309 24.11 2.97 -1.33
C TYR A 309 23.80 3.28 0.13
N ARG A 310 23.71 4.57 0.45
CA ARG A 310 23.37 5.06 1.78
C ARG A 310 22.17 6.00 1.66
N PHE A 311 21.05 5.58 2.23
CA PHE A 311 19.87 6.44 2.27
C PHE A 311 20.05 7.55 3.31
N ILE A 312 19.77 8.79 2.92
CA ILE A 312 19.78 9.96 3.79
C ILE A 312 18.38 10.58 3.73
N PRO A 313 17.63 10.61 4.84
CA PRO A 313 16.31 11.24 4.88
C PRO A 313 16.34 12.68 4.35
N GLY A 314 15.42 12.99 3.43
CA GLY A 314 15.33 14.32 2.80
C GLY A 314 16.23 14.54 1.60
N LYS A 315 17.20 13.67 1.32
CA LYS A 315 18.00 13.74 0.08
C LYS A 315 17.34 12.95 -1.04
N ASP A 316 17.39 13.53 -2.24
CA ASP A 316 16.84 12.96 -3.47
C ASP A 316 17.94 12.27 -4.28
N ASP A 317 17.61 11.18 -4.95
CA ASP A 317 18.58 10.43 -5.77
C ASP A 317 18.50 10.86 -7.23
N LEU A 318 19.62 11.26 -7.81
CA LEU A 318 19.74 11.54 -9.24
C LEU A 318 19.96 10.22 -10.00
N ILE A 319 18.89 9.63 -10.54
CA ILE A 319 18.95 8.35 -11.26
C ILE A 319 19.56 8.52 -12.65
N ARG A 320 19.17 9.60 -13.36
CA ARG A 320 19.73 9.99 -14.66
C ARG A 320 19.91 11.51 -14.71
N SER A 321 21.02 11.95 -15.31
CA SER A 321 21.23 13.35 -15.64
C SER A 321 20.61 13.67 -17.00
N GLY A 322 20.17 14.94 -17.19
CA GLY A 322 19.64 15.42 -18.45
C GLY A 322 19.67 16.93 -18.54
N ASP A 323 19.58 17.45 -19.75
CA ASP A 323 19.59 18.88 -20.07
C ASP A 323 18.25 19.36 -20.70
N ALA A 324 17.46 18.43 -21.23
CA ALA A 324 16.16 18.75 -21.83
C ALA A 324 15.05 19.02 -20.79
N GLY A 325 15.24 18.60 -19.55
CA GLY A 325 14.30 18.71 -18.45
C GLY A 325 14.43 17.54 -17.46
N TYR A 326 13.61 17.52 -16.43
CA TYR A 326 13.61 16.46 -15.42
C TYR A 326 12.22 15.87 -15.18
N ILE A 327 12.19 14.54 -14.99
CA ILE A 327 11.06 13.85 -14.37
C ILE A 327 11.41 13.64 -12.90
N ILE A 328 10.47 13.92 -12.00
CA ILE A 328 10.53 13.58 -10.57
C ILE A 328 9.49 12.53 -10.31
N SER A 329 9.90 11.44 -9.67
CA SER A 329 9.00 10.34 -9.36
C SER A 329 9.47 9.60 -8.10
N TYR A 330 8.70 8.60 -7.66
CA TYR A 330 8.99 7.75 -6.51
C TYR A 330 8.20 6.43 -6.60
N GLY A 331 8.52 5.50 -5.71
CA GLY A 331 7.79 4.22 -5.64
C GLY A 331 7.79 3.49 -6.97
N GLU A 332 6.68 2.87 -7.29
CA GLU A 332 6.48 2.07 -8.51
C GLU A 332 6.47 2.88 -9.82
N MET A 333 6.29 4.19 -9.72
CA MET A 333 6.36 5.01 -10.93
C MET A 333 7.80 5.30 -11.37
N LEU A 334 8.79 5.12 -10.48
CA LEU A 334 10.18 5.43 -10.82
C LEU A 334 10.69 4.57 -11.99
N TYR A 335 10.49 3.24 -11.96
CA TYR A 335 10.95 2.36 -13.04
C TYR A 335 10.19 2.60 -14.35
N ARG A 336 8.90 2.99 -14.28
CA ARG A 336 8.09 3.34 -15.46
C ARG A 336 8.58 4.65 -16.09
N CYS A 337 8.97 5.63 -15.28
CA CYS A 337 9.59 6.86 -15.76
C CYS A 337 10.99 6.61 -16.31
N LEU A 338 11.74 5.69 -15.72
CA LEU A 338 13.07 5.31 -16.21
C LEU A 338 13.00 4.68 -17.61
N ASP A 339 12.01 3.82 -17.85
CA ASP A 339 11.73 3.23 -19.18
C ASP A 339 11.52 4.33 -20.23
N VAL A 340 10.74 5.36 -19.91
CA VAL A 340 10.53 6.52 -20.78
C VAL A 340 11.82 7.30 -21.02
N VAL A 341 12.60 7.56 -19.97
CA VAL A 341 13.86 8.30 -20.04
C VAL A 341 14.88 7.57 -20.92
N GLU A 342 15.03 6.26 -20.74
CA GLU A 342 15.93 5.43 -21.59
C GLU A 342 15.47 5.36 -23.04
N SER A 343 14.17 5.27 -23.28
CA SER A 343 13.57 5.34 -24.63
C SER A 343 13.82 6.67 -25.32
N LEU A 344 13.73 7.79 -24.60
CA LEU A 344 14.03 9.13 -25.10
C LEU A 344 15.53 9.29 -25.39
N LYS A 345 16.38 8.81 -24.49
CA LYS A 345 17.84 8.82 -24.64
C LYS A 345 18.29 8.11 -25.94
N ALA A 346 17.67 6.97 -26.28
CA ALA A 346 17.95 6.25 -27.53
C ALA A 346 17.60 7.09 -28.77
N ARG A 347 16.80 8.13 -28.63
CA ARG A 347 16.43 9.09 -29.70
C ARG A 347 17.18 10.43 -29.60
N GLY A 348 18.21 10.51 -28.75
CA GLY A 348 19.05 11.70 -28.58
C GLY A 348 18.44 12.79 -27.71
N ILE A 349 17.38 12.47 -26.92
CA ILE A 349 16.74 13.43 -26.00
C ILE A 349 17.12 13.05 -24.58
N HIS A 350 17.96 13.89 -23.95
CA HIS A 350 18.52 13.62 -22.61
C HIS A 350 17.69 14.27 -21.52
N VAL A 351 16.78 13.46 -20.94
CA VAL A 351 15.94 13.85 -19.81
C VAL A 351 16.51 13.29 -18.52
N GLY A 352 16.56 14.11 -17.47
CA GLY A 352 16.97 13.66 -16.15
C GLY A 352 15.82 12.94 -15.42
N LEU A 353 16.17 12.06 -14.49
CA LEU A 353 15.23 11.39 -13.59
C LEU A 353 15.68 11.50 -12.15
N VAL A 354 14.81 11.98 -11.29
CA VAL A 354 15.03 12.10 -9.85
C VAL A 354 14.07 11.20 -9.09
N ASN A 355 14.60 10.41 -8.18
CA ASN A 355 13.84 9.65 -7.21
C ASN A 355 13.69 10.45 -5.91
N LYS A 356 12.46 10.71 -5.51
CA LYS A 356 12.14 11.40 -4.27
C LYS A 356 11.56 10.45 -3.23
N ALA A 357 12.43 9.66 -2.61
CA ALA A 357 11.99 8.64 -1.65
C ALA A 357 11.49 9.21 -0.32
N THR A 358 11.92 10.42 0.09
CA THR A 358 11.35 11.16 1.23
C THR A 358 10.39 12.23 0.70
N LEU A 359 9.08 12.02 0.86
CA LEU A 359 8.07 12.78 0.12
C LEU A 359 7.78 14.17 0.69
N ASN A 360 7.96 14.37 1.99
CA ASN A 360 7.57 15.59 2.69
C ASN A 360 8.75 16.43 3.19
N MET A 361 9.93 16.20 2.65
CA MET A 361 11.13 17.04 2.90
C MET A 361 11.69 17.54 1.58
N THR A 362 12.19 18.76 1.58
CA THR A 362 12.82 19.38 0.40
C THR A 362 14.32 19.11 0.41
N ASP A 363 14.86 18.54 -0.67
CA ASP A 363 16.29 18.61 -0.96
C ASP A 363 16.56 19.91 -1.74
N GLU A 364 17.07 20.92 -1.05
CA GLU A 364 17.26 22.24 -1.65
C GLU A 364 18.22 22.24 -2.83
N ASP A 365 19.31 21.48 -2.75
CA ASP A 365 20.30 21.40 -3.83
C ASP A 365 19.69 20.79 -5.09
N MET A 366 18.92 19.70 -4.90
CA MET A 366 18.21 19.05 -6.00
C MET A 366 17.10 19.93 -6.55
N LEU A 367 16.32 20.59 -5.69
CA LEU A 367 15.26 21.52 -6.09
C LEU A 367 15.81 22.65 -6.97
N ILE A 368 16.92 23.26 -6.56
CA ILE A 368 17.60 24.32 -7.34
C ILE A 368 18.10 23.77 -8.68
N LYS A 369 18.69 22.57 -8.69
CA LYS A 369 19.18 21.94 -9.91
C LYS A 369 18.06 21.70 -10.92
N ILE A 370 16.96 21.05 -10.51
CA ILE A 370 15.83 20.75 -11.40
C ILE A 370 15.07 22.01 -11.82
N GLY A 371 14.90 22.97 -10.89
CA GLY A 371 14.19 24.21 -11.15
C GLY A 371 14.91 25.18 -12.12
N LYS A 372 16.20 25.00 -12.33
CA LYS A 372 16.98 25.70 -13.36
C LYS A 372 16.90 25.05 -14.74
N SER A 373 16.32 23.85 -14.84
CA SER A 373 16.15 23.14 -16.12
C SER A 373 14.98 23.75 -16.92
N PRO A 374 14.90 23.49 -18.25
CA PRO A 374 13.83 24.02 -19.07
C PRO A 374 12.45 23.53 -18.66
N ALA A 375 12.33 22.31 -18.15
CA ALA A 375 11.06 21.66 -17.84
C ALA A 375 11.16 20.69 -16.65
N VAL A 376 10.13 20.65 -15.82
CA VAL A 376 9.97 19.71 -14.71
C VAL A 376 8.61 19.05 -14.79
N LEU A 377 8.58 17.71 -14.83
CA LEU A 377 7.38 16.89 -14.81
C LEU A 377 7.39 16.02 -13.55
N VAL A 378 6.38 16.14 -12.70
CA VAL A 378 6.16 15.18 -11.59
C VAL A 378 5.22 14.09 -12.05
N VAL A 379 5.58 12.82 -11.83
CA VAL A 379 4.77 11.66 -12.18
C VAL A 379 4.57 10.78 -10.94
N GLU A 380 3.33 10.57 -10.55
CA GLU A 380 2.96 9.85 -9.34
C GLU A 380 1.64 9.09 -9.48
N THR A 381 1.42 8.08 -8.65
CA THR A 381 0.13 7.38 -8.56
C THR A 381 -0.80 7.96 -7.51
N GLN A 382 -0.37 9.00 -6.82
CA GLN A 382 -1.17 9.68 -5.81
C GLN A 382 -2.14 10.68 -6.44
N ASN A 383 -3.07 11.17 -5.63
CA ASN A 383 -4.04 12.18 -6.03
C ASN A 383 -3.31 13.45 -6.51
N GLU A 384 -3.50 13.79 -7.79
CA GLU A 384 -2.83 14.93 -8.41
C GLU A 384 -3.03 16.26 -7.67
N LYS A 385 -4.15 16.42 -6.96
CA LYS A 385 -4.45 17.67 -6.24
C LYS A 385 -3.72 17.79 -4.91
N THR A 386 -3.35 16.68 -4.28
CA THR A 386 -2.81 16.65 -2.91
C THR A 386 -1.46 15.94 -2.81
N GLY A 387 -0.98 15.39 -3.90
CA GLY A 387 0.26 14.61 -3.99
C GLY A 387 1.53 15.47 -4.04
N LEU A 388 2.63 14.82 -4.37
CA LEU A 388 3.94 15.43 -4.51
C LEU A 388 3.96 16.58 -5.51
N GLY A 389 3.23 16.42 -6.63
CA GLY A 389 3.21 17.44 -7.67
C GLY A 389 2.72 18.79 -7.17
N ALA A 390 1.66 18.82 -6.35
CA ALA A 390 1.18 20.07 -5.76
C ALA A 390 2.24 20.72 -4.84
N ARG A 391 2.92 19.92 -4.01
CA ARG A 391 3.98 20.40 -3.10
C ARG A 391 5.22 20.85 -3.83
N MET A 392 5.68 20.09 -4.81
CA MET A 392 6.87 20.41 -5.61
C MET A 392 6.69 21.74 -6.36
N GLY A 393 5.50 21.99 -6.93
CA GLY A 393 5.18 23.27 -7.56
C GLY A 393 5.27 24.43 -6.57
N THR A 394 4.77 24.27 -5.36
CA THR A 394 4.86 25.27 -4.29
C THR A 394 6.32 25.53 -3.92
N TRP A 395 7.13 24.50 -3.67
CA TRP A 395 8.55 24.66 -3.32
C TRP A 395 9.37 25.37 -4.42
N LEU A 396 9.10 25.05 -5.69
CA LEU A 396 9.75 25.74 -6.81
C LEU A 396 9.41 27.25 -6.82
N LEU A 397 8.14 27.59 -6.63
CA LEU A 397 7.67 28.99 -6.61
C LEU A 397 8.23 29.77 -5.42
N GLU A 398 8.25 29.18 -4.22
CA GLU A 398 8.82 29.78 -3.00
C GLU A 398 10.32 30.10 -3.16
N LYS A 399 11.06 29.30 -3.93
CA LYS A 399 12.47 29.53 -4.25
C LYS A 399 12.68 30.47 -5.48
N GLY A 400 11.60 30.97 -6.08
CA GLY A 400 11.67 31.83 -7.27
C GLY A 400 12.17 31.11 -8.52
N LEU A 401 11.96 29.82 -8.61
CA LEU A 401 12.36 28.98 -9.75
C LEU A 401 11.22 28.90 -10.76
N HIS A 402 11.50 29.30 -12.02
CA HIS A 402 10.48 29.47 -13.07
C HIS A 402 10.70 28.51 -14.25
N CYS A 403 10.73 27.22 -14.00
CA CYS A 403 10.74 26.20 -15.06
C CYS A 403 9.32 25.94 -15.60
N ARG A 404 9.20 25.40 -16.80
CA ARG A 404 7.91 24.85 -17.28
C ARG A 404 7.57 23.66 -16.43
N TYR A 405 6.38 23.65 -15.83
CA TYR A 405 5.99 22.68 -14.83
C TYR A 405 4.70 21.95 -15.20
N SER A 406 4.65 20.65 -14.99
CA SER A 406 3.43 19.84 -15.11
C SER A 406 3.43 18.69 -14.11
N VAL A 407 2.23 18.20 -13.84
CA VAL A 407 1.99 17.04 -12.94
C VAL A 407 1.16 16.01 -13.66
N MET A 408 1.48 14.74 -13.45
CA MET A 408 0.67 13.59 -13.83
C MET A 408 0.42 12.76 -12.57
N GLY A 409 -0.85 12.62 -12.19
CA GLY A 409 -1.27 11.88 -11.01
C GLY A 409 -2.61 11.18 -11.23
N THR A 410 -3.12 10.51 -10.21
CA THR A 410 -4.43 9.88 -10.24
C THR A 410 -5.53 10.94 -10.28
N ARG A 411 -6.40 10.86 -11.31
CA ARG A 411 -7.47 11.83 -11.59
C ARG A 411 -8.85 11.19 -11.66
N ARG A 412 -8.92 9.88 -11.87
CA ARG A 412 -10.18 9.18 -12.15
C ARG A 412 -10.51 8.23 -11.01
N PRO A 413 -11.80 8.06 -10.69
CA PRO A 413 -12.22 6.95 -9.86
C PRO A 413 -11.70 5.64 -10.44
N GLY A 414 -11.38 4.67 -9.58
CA GLY A 414 -10.96 3.35 -10.02
C GLY A 414 -12.07 2.62 -10.78
N LYS A 415 -11.67 1.74 -11.68
CA LYS A 415 -12.57 0.89 -12.46
C LYS A 415 -12.29 -0.57 -12.11
N GLY A 416 -13.25 -1.25 -11.51
CA GLY A 416 -13.15 -2.67 -11.21
C GLY A 416 -12.97 -3.52 -12.47
N GLY A 417 -12.33 -4.67 -12.31
CA GLY A 417 -12.10 -5.63 -13.38
C GLY A 417 -10.97 -5.30 -14.36
N LEU A 418 -10.21 -4.23 -14.11
CA LEU A 418 -8.98 -3.96 -14.85
C LEU A 418 -7.81 -4.70 -14.19
N ALA A 419 -6.95 -5.33 -15.00
CA ALA A 419 -5.71 -5.93 -14.54
C ALA A 419 -4.73 -4.87 -14.01
N GLU A 420 -4.79 -3.65 -14.55
CA GLU A 420 -3.92 -2.53 -14.21
C GLU A 420 -4.68 -1.21 -14.37
N GLN A 421 -4.54 -0.30 -13.40
CA GLN A 421 -5.18 1.02 -13.46
C GLN A 421 -4.29 2.10 -14.12
N ILE A 422 -2.97 1.88 -14.19
CA ILE A 422 -1.99 2.86 -14.68
C ILE A 422 -2.36 3.41 -16.08
N PRO A 423 -2.60 2.58 -17.12
CA PRO A 423 -3.01 3.10 -18.42
C PRO A 423 -4.39 3.79 -18.38
N TYR A 424 -5.32 3.26 -17.56
CA TYR A 424 -6.65 3.87 -17.40
C TYR A 424 -6.56 5.28 -16.80
N GLN A 425 -5.63 5.53 -15.89
CA GLN A 425 -5.39 6.86 -15.32
C GLN A 425 -4.67 7.80 -16.31
N GLY A 426 -4.14 7.29 -17.42
CA GLY A 426 -3.30 8.06 -18.35
C GLY A 426 -1.87 8.25 -17.81
N LEU A 427 -1.38 7.26 -17.08
CA LEU A 427 -0.03 7.23 -16.48
C LEU A 427 0.90 6.21 -17.17
N GLY A 428 0.51 5.68 -18.33
CA GLY A 428 1.32 4.78 -19.13
C GLY A 428 2.54 5.49 -19.75
N ALA A 429 3.55 4.70 -20.15
CA ALA A 429 4.80 5.23 -20.70
C ALA A 429 4.57 6.22 -21.86
N ARG A 430 3.63 5.89 -22.77
CA ARG A 430 3.29 6.78 -23.88
C ARG A 430 2.66 8.10 -23.44
N ASP A 431 1.84 8.07 -22.38
CA ASP A 431 1.20 9.26 -21.84
C ASP A 431 2.23 10.17 -21.17
N ILE A 432 3.16 9.58 -20.41
CA ILE A 432 4.29 10.28 -19.77
C ILE A 432 5.17 10.95 -20.84
N GLU A 433 5.56 10.19 -21.87
CA GLU A 433 6.35 10.72 -22.98
C GLU A 433 5.66 11.90 -23.68
N ASN A 434 4.38 11.74 -24.04
CA ASN A 434 3.62 12.78 -24.71
C ASN A 434 3.51 14.07 -23.88
N CYS A 435 3.26 13.94 -22.57
CA CYS A 435 3.18 15.08 -21.67
C CYS A 435 4.54 15.81 -21.56
N LEU A 436 5.62 15.04 -21.36
CA LEU A 436 6.97 15.59 -21.28
C LEU A 436 7.40 16.28 -22.58
N MET A 437 7.19 15.65 -23.72
CA MET A 437 7.56 16.20 -25.03
C MET A 437 6.79 17.48 -25.36
N LYS A 438 5.53 17.57 -24.94
CA LYS A 438 4.76 18.82 -25.06
C LYS A 438 5.35 19.90 -24.15
N LEU A 439 5.73 19.54 -22.93
CA LEU A 439 6.31 20.47 -21.94
C LEU A 439 7.69 21.01 -22.40
N ILE A 440 8.51 20.18 -23.05
CA ILE A 440 9.84 20.58 -23.55
C ILE A 440 9.75 21.47 -24.79
N LYS A 441 8.77 21.23 -25.69
CA LYS A 441 8.65 21.94 -26.97
C LYS A 441 8.01 23.35 -26.84
N ASN A 442 7.15 23.54 -25.86
CA ASN A 442 6.49 24.83 -25.60
C ASN A 442 7.43 25.80 -24.88
#